data_8e19ca9e517bcd90342df83ba245ea9c
#
_entry.id   8e19ca9e517bcd90342df83ba245ea9c
#
_cell.length_a   1.000
_cell.length_b   1.000
_cell.length_c   1.000
_cell.angle_alpha   90.00
_cell.angle_beta   90.00
_cell.angle_gamma   90.00
#
_symmetry.space_group_name_H-M   'P 1'
#
loop_
_entity.id
_entity.type
_entity.pdbx_description
1 polymer ?
#
loop_
_entity_poly.entity_id
_entity_poly.type
_entity_poly.pdbx_seq_one_letter_code
_entity_poly.pdbx_strand_id
1 'polypeptide(L)'
;RVEEISRCASEVQDALISILSEKRISVPELAVEVAAQKGFSVIATANTRDKGVNEMSAALKRRFNIVVLPAPANLTSEMEIVRTRVTQLSENLDLNAKQPADDVVEKVCTIFRELRCGETLDRTQKVKGTSGVLSTAEAISLLCNSMALAGSFGNGTITNEDLAAALQGAVIKDEDKDQVAWKEYLENVMKKRGSEWLGLYKACKELV
;
A
#
# COMPACT_ATOMS: atom_id res chain seq x y z
N ARG A 1 19.26 5.13 8.87
CA ARG A 1 18.10 5.31 8.02
C ARG A 1 16.99 5.96 8.81
N VAL A 2 16.28 6.94 8.23
CA VAL A 2 15.13 7.65 8.82
C VAL A 2 13.92 7.32 7.96
N GLU A 3 12.90 6.74 8.56
CA GLU A 3 11.65 6.41 7.86
C GLU A 3 10.58 7.44 8.15
N GLU A 4 9.77 7.73 7.13
CA GLU A 4 8.67 8.69 7.21
C GLU A 4 9.07 10.05 7.78
N ILE A 5 10.18 10.60 7.29
CA ILE A 5 10.75 11.86 7.79
C ILE A 5 9.74 13.02 7.76
N SER A 6 8.77 12.97 6.84
CA SER A 6 7.66 13.92 6.74
C SER A 6 6.67 13.85 7.93
N ARG A 7 6.70 12.79 8.74
CA ARG A 7 5.91 12.66 9.97
C ARG A 7 6.62 13.15 11.22
N CYS A 8 7.93 13.44 11.11
CA CYS A 8 8.67 14.01 12.22
C CYS A 8 8.19 15.43 12.55
N ALA A 9 8.17 15.76 13.82
CA ALA A 9 7.94 17.14 14.26
C ALA A 9 9.01 18.08 13.69
N SER A 10 8.69 19.38 13.57
CA SER A 10 9.60 20.38 13.01
C SER A 10 10.94 20.44 13.72
N GLU A 11 10.93 20.32 15.05
CA GLU A 11 12.12 20.34 15.90
C GLU A 11 13.07 19.17 15.57
N VAL A 12 12.52 17.99 15.28
CA VAL A 12 13.29 16.82 14.87
C VAL A 12 13.87 17.03 13.46
N GLN A 13 13.11 17.64 12.55
CA GLN A 13 13.59 17.99 11.22
C GLN A 13 14.76 19.01 11.29
N ASP A 14 14.66 19.99 12.18
CA ASP A 14 15.71 21.00 12.40
C ASP A 14 16.99 20.37 12.99
N ALA A 15 16.84 19.45 13.94
CA ALA A 15 18.00 18.69 14.45
C ALA A 15 18.71 17.90 13.34
N LEU A 16 17.94 17.29 12.42
CA LEU A 16 18.51 16.60 11.26
C LEU A 16 19.27 17.54 10.30
N ILE A 17 18.85 18.80 10.20
CA ILE A 17 19.58 19.79 9.38
C ILE A 17 21.01 19.97 9.90
N SER A 18 21.19 20.12 11.22
CA SER A 18 22.52 20.24 11.83
C SER A 18 23.37 18.98 11.60
N ILE A 19 22.81 17.80 11.83
CA ILE A 19 23.50 16.52 11.58
C ILE A 19 23.96 16.39 10.12
N LEU A 20 23.09 16.75 9.17
CA LEU A 20 23.40 16.64 7.74
C LEU A 20 24.45 17.66 7.31
N SER A 21 24.45 18.88 7.88
CA SER A 21 25.34 19.97 7.53
C SER A 21 26.68 19.87 8.22
N GLU A 22 26.68 19.71 9.54
CA GLU A 22 27.86 19.81 10.38
C GLU A 22 28.46 18.45 10.72
N LYS A 23 27.74 17.38 10.43
CA LYS A 23 28.14 16.00 10.74
C LYS A 23 28.40 15.80 12.25
N ARG A 24 27.66 16.51 13.07
CA ARG A 24 27.75 16.46 14.54
C ARG A 24 26.37 16.48 15.17
N ILE A 25 26.28 15.92 16.35
CA ILE A 25 25.10 15.99 17.21
C ILE A 25 25.55 16.39 18.61
N SER A 26 24.92 17.39 19.16
CA SER A 26 25.10 17.76 20.56
C SER A 26 24.16 16.94 21.42
N VAL A 27 24.68 16.39 22.51
CA VAL A 27 23.91 15.67 23.56
C VAL A 27 24.03 16.46 24.85
N PRO A 28 23.16 17.46 25.05
CA PRO A 28 23.27 18.39 26.16
C PRO A 28 23.29 17.71 27.54
N GLU A 29 22.52 16.62 27.70
CA GLU A 29 22.42 15.85 28.93
C GLU A 29 23.76 15.23 29.36
N LEU A 30 24.62 14.97 28.42
CA LEU A 30 25.97 14.41 28.65
C LEU A 30 27.07 15.44 28.51
N ALA A 31 26.74 16.68 28.16
CA ALA A 31 27.68 17.74 27.82
C ALA A 31 28.75 17.32 26.79
N VAL A 32 28.36 16.50 25.81
CA VAL A 32 29.25 16.01 24.75
C VAL A 32 28.73 16.35 23.38
N GLU A 33 29.66 16.47 22.43
CA GLU A 33 29.37 16.58 21.02
C GLU A 33 29.90 15.32 20.31
N VAL A 34 29.02 14.63 19.59
CA VAL A 34 29.38 13.40 18.86
C VAL A 34 29.56 13.72 17.39
N ALA A 35 30.76 13.53 16.84
CA ALA A 35 31.04 13.68 15.44
C ALA A 35 30.72 12.41 14.63
N ALA A 36 30.18 12.59 13.44
CA ALA A 36 29.91 11.48 12.54
C ALA A 36 31.20 10.82 12.05
N GLN A 37 31.18 9.52 11.88
CA GLN A 37 32.31 8.77 11.32
C GLN A 37 32.49 9.06 9.83
N LYS A 38 33.69 8.81 9.32
CA LYS A 38 33.98 8.95 7.88
C LYS A 38 33.03 8.08 7.05
N GLY A 39 32.44 8.69 6.02
CA GLY A 39 31.47 8.01 5.16
C GLY A 39 30.02 8.04 5.67
N PHE A 40 29.75 8.72 6.78
CA PHE A 40 28.37 8.88 7.28
C PHE A 40 27.47 9.53 6.23
N SER A 41 26.36 8.87 5.96
CA SER A 41 25.30 9.33 5.06
C SER A 41 23.93 8.99 5.66
N VAL A 42 22.91 9.75 5.29
CA VAL A 42 21.53 9.52 5.73
C VAL A 42 20.66 9.18 4.52
N ILE A 43 19.93 8.09 4.63
CA ILE A 43 18.87 7.73 3.69
C ILE A 43 17.54 7.93 4.44
N ALA A 44 16.61 8.66 3.83
CA ALA A 44 15.31 8.90 4.41
C ALA A 44 14.20 8.51 3.43
N THR A 45 13.07 8.07 3.95
CA THR A 45 11.84 7.87 3.19
C THR A 45 10.80 8.92 3.59
N ALA A 46 9.98 9.33 2.63
CA ALA A 46 8.87 10.24 2.87
C ALA A 46 7.68 9.81 2.00
N ASN A 47 6.47 9.91 2.54
CA ASN A 47 5.26 9.77 1.76
C ASN A 47 4.67 11.17 1.51
N THR A 48 4.64 11.58 0.25
CA THR A 48 4.18 12.93 -0.15
C THR A 48 2.68 13.00 -0.39
N ARG A 49 1.97 11.87 -0.35
CA ARG A 49 0.54 11.78 -0.67
C ARG A 49 -0.36 11.62 0.55
N ASP A 50 0.20 11.34 1.71
CA ASP A 50 -0.58 11.17 2.94
C ASP A 50 -1.12 12.52 3.44
N LYS A 51 -2.40 12.56 3.75
CA LYS A 51 -3.01 13.69 4.45
C LYS A 51 -2.52 13.71 5.90
N GLY A 52 -2.15 14.89 6.40
CA GLY A 52 -1.70 15.05 7.79
C GLY A 52 -0.20 14.84 8.02
N VAL A 53 0.61 14.76 6.97
CA VAL A 53 2.08 14.84 7.08
C VAL A 53 2.53 16.30 7.13
N ASN A 54 3.50 16.58 8.00
CA ASN A 54 4.18 17.87 7.98
C ASN A 54 4.99 17.97 6.68
N GLU A 55 4.90 19.10 5.98
CA GLU A 55 5.78 19.33 4.86
C GLU A 55 7.23 19.40 5.35
N MET A 56 8.12 18.68 4.68
CA MET A 56 9.55 18.87 4.90
C MET A 56 9.93 20.31 4.63
N SER A 57 10.65 20.93 5.56
CA SER A 57 11.15 22.29 5.38
C SER A 57 12.02 22.41 4.12
N ALA A 58 11.98 23.56 3.47
CA ALA A 58 12.80 23.81 2.30
C ALA A 58 14.31 23.64 2.62
N ALA A 59 14.69 23.96 3.84
CA ALA A 59 16.08 23.81 4.32
C ALA A 59 16.49 22.35 4.38
N LEU A 60 15.61 21.47 4.85
CA LEU A 60 15.85 20.03 4.90
C LEU A 60 15.84 19.40 3.49
N LYS A 61 14.87 19.77 2.64
CA LYS A 61 14.80 19.31 1.24
C LYS A 61 16.10 19.58 0.45
N ARG A 62 16.74 20.73 0.67
CA ARG A 62 17.99 21.12 -0.01
C ARG A 62 19.20 20.25 0.36
N ARG A 63 19.11 19.47 1.43
CA ARG A 63 20.20 18.61 1.92
C ARG A 63 20.10 17.16 1.46
N PHE A 64 18.99 16.83 0.80
CA PHE A 64 18.75 15.51 0.22
C PHE A 64 18.75 15.53 -1.30
N ASN A 65 19.29 14.47 -1.88
CA ASN A 65 18.98 14.10 -3.25
C ASN A 65 17.64 13.37 -3.26
N ILE A 66 16.62 14.01 -3.82
CA ILE A 66 15.26 13.48 -3.79
C ILE A 66 15.02 12.62 -5.03
N VAL A 67 14.63 11.37 -4.79
CA VAL A 67 14.21 10.44 -5.83
C VAL A 67 12.73 10.09 -5.58
N VAL A 68 11.90 10.33 -6.57
CA VAL A 68 10.48 9.95 -6.52
C VAL A 68 10.32 8.57 -7.14
N LEU A 69 9.88 7.60 -6.34
CA LEU A 69 9.57 6.27 -6.82
C LEU A 69 8.14 6.27 -7.39
N PRO A 70 7.96 6.01 -8.69
CA PRO A 70 6.63 5.93 -9.28
C PRO A 70 5.90 4.66 -8.82
N ALA A 71 4.57 4.67 -8.90
CA ALA A 71 3.78 3.44 -8.82
C ALA A 71 4.14 2.52 -9.99
N PRO A 72 3.89 1.19 -9.89
CA PRO A 72 4.15 0.24 -10.97
C PRO A 72 3.50 0.71 -12.29
N ALA A 73 4.27 0.68 -13.39
CA ALA A 73 3.86 1.27 -14.66
C ALA A 73 2.63 0.59 -15.28
N ASN A 74 2.53 -0.73 -15.15
CA ASN A 74 1.47 -1.55 -15.72
C ASN A 74 1.03 -2.66 -14.76
N LEU A 75 -0.07 -3.34 -15.11
CA LEU A 75 -0.64 -4.43 -14.32
C LEU A 75 0.35 -5.57 -14.11
N THR A 76 1.05 -5.99 -15.16
CA THR A 76 1.99 -7.12 -15.11
C THR A 76 3.12 -6.88 -14.11
N SER A 77 3.72 -5.68 -14.13
CA SER A 77 4.76 -5.32 -13.16
C SER A 77 4.22 -5.25 -11.72
N GLU A 78 2.98 -4.78 -11.54
CA GLU A 78 2.35 -4.75 -10.22
C GLU A 78 2.07 -6.16 -9.70
N MET A 79 1.54 -7.06 -10.54
CA MET A 79 1.32 -8.47 -10.22
C MET A 79 2.62 -9.18 -9.82
N GLU A 80 3.72 -8.94 -10.53
CA GLU A 80 5.03 -9.52 -10.23
C GLU A 80 5.53 -9.11 -8.85
N ILE A 81 5.43 -7.81 -8.53
CA ILE A 81 5.79 -7.28 -7.20
C ILE A 81 4.92 -7.92 -6.11
N VAL A 82 3.61 -7.92 -6.32
CA VAL A 82 2.64 -8.48 -5.37
C VAL A 82 2.92 -9.97 -5.13
N ARG A 83 3.08 -10.75 -6.19
CA ARG A 83 3.36 -12.19 -6.09
C ARG A 83 4.65 -12.46 -5.31
N THR A 84 5.74 -11.80 -5.68
CA THR A 84 7.04 -11.97 -5.01
C THR A 84 6.93 -11.65 -3.52
N ARG A 85 6.26 -10.57 -3.17
CA ARG A 85 6.14 -10.13 -1.77
C ARG A 85 5.18 -11.00 -0.95
N VAL A 86 4.07 -11.43 -1.55
CA VAL A 86 3.13 -12.36 -0.89
C VAL A 86 3.83 -13.68 -0.57
N THR A 87 4.60 -14.24 -1.51
CA THR A 87 5.37 -15.47 -1.27
C THR A 87 6.33 -15.29 -0.11
N GLN A 88 7.15 -14.23 -0.11
CA GLN A 88 8.10 -13.96 0.97
C GLN A 88 7.42 -13.78 2.34
N LEU A 89 6.30 -13.07 2.39
CA LEU A 89 5.58 -12.81 3.63
C LEU A 89 4.85 -14.04 4.15
N SER A 90 4.24 -14.83 3.26
CA SER A 90 3.53 -16.04 3.65
C SER A 90 4.47 -17.10 4.23
N GLU A 91 5.69 -17.22 3.71
CA GLU A 91 6.74 -18.07 4.28
C GLU A 91 7.16 -17.59 5.67
N ASN A 92 7.37 -16.29 5.84
CA ASN A 92 7.76 -15.71 7.13
C ASN A 92 6.68 -15.81 8.21
N LEU A 93 5.40 -15.81 7.80
CA LEU A 93 4.25 -15.90 8.70
C LEU A 93 3.77 -17.33 8.93
N ASP A 94 4.43 -18.32 8.30
CA ASP A 94 4.06 -19.73 8.36
C ASP A 94 2.56 -19.97 8.08
N LEU A 95 2.05 -19.31 7.05
CA LEU A 95 0.64 -19.42 6.67
C LEU A 95 0.37 -20.81 6.08
N ASN A 96 -0.52 -21.54 6.71
CA ASN A 96 -0.95 -22.87 6.24
C ASN A 96 -1.94 -22.74 5.05
N ALA A 97 -1.47 -22.11 3.98
CA ALA A 97 -2.27 -21.83 2.79
C ALA A 97 -1.43 -21.96 1.53
N LYS A 98 -2.09 -22.30 0.43
CA LYS A 98 -1.46 -22.32 -0.89
C LYS A 98 -1.23 -20.89 -1.39
N GLN A 99 -0.18 -20.71 -2.19
CA GLN A 99 0.04 -19.45 -2.88
C GLN A 99 -1.18 -19.07 -3.73
N PRO A 100 -1.52 -17.76 -3.81
CA PRO A 100 -2.63 -17.31 -4.62
C PRO A 100 -2.44 -17.69 -6.08
N ALA A 101 -3.48 -18.17 -6.74
CA ALA A 101 -3.47 -18.42 -8.18
C ALA A 101 -3.31 -17.08 -8.95
N ASP A 102 -2.77 -17.16 -10.16
CA ASP A 102 -2.47 -15.99 -10.98
C ASP A 102 -3.69 -15.12 -11.25
N ASP A 103 -4.84 -15.72 -11.47
CA ASP A 103 -6.11 -15.02 -11.68
C ASP A 103 -6.60 -14.29 -10.43
N VAL A 104 -6.31 -14.80 -9.24
CA VAL A 104 -6.62 -14.13 -7.97
C VAL A 104 -5.76 -12.87 -7.80
N VAL A 105 -4.46 -12.99 -8.06
CA VAL A 105 -3.53 -11.85 -8.03
C VAL A 105 -3.94 -10.79 -9.05
N GLU A 106 -4.29 -11.23 -10.27
CA GLU A 106 -4.73 -10.34 -11.35
C GLU A 106 -6.01 -9.57 -10.96
N LYS A 107 -7.02 -10.26 -10.41
CA LYS A 107 -8.26 -9.63 -9.96
C LYS A 107 -8.00 -8.56 -8.91
N VAL A 108 -7.19 -8.86 -7.90
CA VAL A 108 -6.86 -7.89 -6.83
C VAL A 108 -6.12 -6.68 -7.40
N CYS A 109 -5.06 -6.91 -8.19
CA CYS A 109 -4.29 -5.81 -8.78
C CYS A 109 -5.14 -4.97 -9.73
N THR A 110 -6.05 -5.59 -10.49
CA THR A 110 -6.98 -4.90 -11.38
C THR A 110 -7.93 -3.99 -10.61
N ILE A 111 -8.61 -4.52 -9.59
CA ILE A 111 -9.53 -3.75 -8.73
C ILE A 111 -8.81 -2.53 -8.12
N PHE A 112 -7.66 -2.77 -7.52
CA PHE A 112 -6.88 -1.72 -6.86
C PHE A 112 -6.43 -0.65 -7.84
N ARG A 113 -5.99 -1.05 -9.01
CA ARG A 113 -5.50 -0.14 -10.02
C ARG A 113 -6.63 0.73 -10.60
N GLU A 114 -7.77 0.14 -10.89
CA GLU A 114 -8.93 0.86 -11.43
C GLU A 114 -9.53 1.86 -10.44
N LEU A 115 -9.70 1.44 -9.19
CA LEU A 115 -10.19 2.33 -8.13
C LEU A 115 -9.18 3.47 -7.84
N ARG A 116 -7.87 3.18 -7.89
CA ARG A 116 -6.80 4.16 -7.70
C ARG A 116 -6.68 5.15 -8.86
N CYS A 117 -6.84 4.67 -10.09
CA CYS A 117 -6.73 5.50 -11.30
C CYS A 117 -8.03 6.25 -11.62
N GLY A 118 -9.18 5.80 -11.09
CA GLY A 118 -10.49 6.38 -11.38
C GLY A 118 -11.02 6.01 -12.76
N GLU A 119 -10.47 4.97 -13.39
CA GLU A 119 -10.91 4.45 -14.69
C GLU A 119 -10.59 2.95 -14.81
N THR A 120 -11.36 2.24 -15.65
CA THR A 120 -11.08 0.84 -15.97
C THR A 120 -9.78 0.70 -16.77
N LEU A 121 -9.13 -0.48 -16.72
CA LEU A 121 -7.85 -0.73 -17.41
C LEU A 121 -7.92 -0.48 -18.93
N ASP A 122 -9.07 -0.76 -19.54
CA ASP A 122 -9.36 -0.51 -20.96
C ASP A 122 -9.76 0.94 -21.25
N ARG A 123 -9.86 1.80 -20.19
CA ARG A 123 -10.26 3.21 -20.26
C ARG A 123 -11.66 3.46 -20.83
N THR A 124 -12.52 2.44 -20.83
CA THR A 124 -13.88 2.57 -21.37
C THR A 124 -14.85 3.19 -20.40
N GLN A 125 -14.58 3.09 -19.08
CA GLN A 125 -15.46 3.59 -18.03
C GLN A 125 -14.68 4.35 -16.95
N LYS A 126 -15.28 5.43 -16.48
CA LYS A 126 -14.80 6.12 -15.26
C LYS A 126 -15.28 5.37 -14.03
N VAL A 127 -14.42 5.28 -13.06
CA VAL A 127 -14.65 4.63 -11.77
C VAL A 127 -14.56 5.68 -10.67
N LYS A 128 -15.50 5.66 -9.75
CA LYS A 128 -15.44 6.53 -8.57
C LYS A 128 -14.33 6.05 -7.65
N GLY A 129 -13.37 6.93 -7.36
CA GLY A 129 -12.28 6.63 -6.46
C GLY A 129 -12.75 6.52 -5.01
N THR A 130 -12.00 5.77 -4.22
CA THR A 130 -12.20 5.63 -2.76
C THR A 130 -11.38 6.67 -2.00
N SER A 131 -11.64 6.82 -0.71
CA SER A 131 -10.87 7.68 0.19
C SER A 131 -9.44 7.18 0.41
N GLY A 132 -9.24 5.86 0.33
CA GLY A 132 -7.94 5.19 0.45
C GLY A 132 -7.12 5.27 -0.84
N VAL A 133 -5.80 5.10 -0.69
CA VAL A 133 -4.86 5.15 -1.83
C VAL A 133 -4.87 3.85 -2.62
N LEU A 134 -5.28 2.73 -2.03
CA LEU A 134 -5.23 1.39 -2.59
C LEU A 134 -3.86 1.06 -3.20
N SER A 135 -2.85 1.16 -2.35
CA SER A 135 -1.44 0.94 -2.72
C SER A 135 -1.14 -0.52 -3.03
N THR A 136 -0.04 -0.76 -3.75
CA THR A 136 0.48 -2.13 -3.97
C THR A 136 0.77 -2.85 -2.65
N ALA A 137 1.16 -2.13 -1.59
CA ALA A 137 1.37 -2.71 -0.26
C ALA A 137 0.05 -3.22 0.36
N GLU A 138 -1.05 -2.48 0.18
CA GLU A 138 -2.37 -2.93 0.63
C GLU A 138 -2.86 -4.14 -0.16
N ALA A 139 -2.57 -4.24 -1.46
CA ALA A 139 -2.87 -5.44 -2.25
C ALA A 139 -2.11 -6.68 -1.74
N ILE A 140 -0.84 -6.51 -1.36
CA ILE A 140 -0.04 -7.57 -0.73
C ILE A 140 -0.67 -8.00 0.61
N SER A 141 -0.99 -7.04 1.47
CA SER A 141 -1.62 -7.32 2.78
C SER A 141 -2.98 -8.01 2.62
N LEU A 142 -3.78 -7.60 1.64
CA LEU A 142 -5.07 -8.22 1.33
C LEU A 142 -4.91 -9.70 0.98
N LEU A 143 -3.97 -10.04 0.10
CA LEU A 143 -3.73 -11.43 -0.28
C LEU A 143 -3.19 -12.26 0.87
N CYS A 144 -2.29 -11.72 1.69
CA CYS A 144 -1.83 -12.41 2.90
C CYS A 144 -2.99 -12.66 3.89
N ASN A 145 -3.89 -11.69 4.06
CA ASN A 145 -5.09 -11.85 4.89
C ASN A 145 -6.04 -12.93 4.32
N SER A 146 -6.26 -12.94 2.99
CA SER A 146 -7.07 -13.98 2.34
C SER A 146 -6.45 -15.38 2.51
N MET A 147 -5.11 -15.47 2.42
CA MET A 147 -4.39 -16.73 2.71
C MET A 147 -4.57 -17.15 4.17
N ALA A 148 -4.48 -16.20 5.11
CA ALA A 148 -4.66 -16.51 6.54
C ALA A 148 -6.10 -17.01 6.82
N LEU A 149 -7.12 -16.41 6.21
CA LEU A 149 -8.50 -16.89 6.30
C LEU A 149 -8.64 -18.30 5.74
N ALA A 150 -8.14 -18.53 4.53
CA ALA A 150 -8.18 -19.84 3.87
C ALA A 150 -7.44 -20.93 4.67
N GLY A 151 -6.30 -20.59 5.26
CA GLY A 151 -5.51 -21.52 6.05
C GLY A 151 -6.07 -21.82 7.43
N SER A 152 -6.73 -20.83 8.07
CA SER A 152 -7.26 -20.97 9.43
C SER A 152 -8.68 -21.51 9.47
N PHE A 153 -9.50 -21.17 8.50
CA PHE A 153 -10.93 -21.50 8.50
C PHE A 153 -11.38 -22.34 7.29
N GLY A 154 -10.49 -22.53 6.31
CA GLY A 154 -10.75 -23.27 5.09
C GLY A 154 -9.81 -24.47 4.88
N ASN A 155 -9.63 -24.80 3.63
CA ASN A 155 -8.75 -25.91 3.18
C ASN A 155 -7.38 -25.44 2.69
N GLY A 156 -7.01 -24.20 2.99
CA GLY A 156 -5.76 -23.57 2.56
C GLY A 156 -5.78 -23.02 1.13
N THR A 157 -6.91 -23.07 0.43
CA THR A 157 -7.07 -22.47 -0.91
C THR A 157 -7.99 -21.27 -0.80
N ILE A 158 -7.55 -20.09 -1.25
CA ILE A 158 -8.34 -18.85 -1.22
C ILE A 158 -9.63 -19.04 -2.00
N THR A 159 -10.76 -18.78 -1.36
CA THR A 159 -12.08 -18.76 -1.97
C THR A 159 -12.49 -17.34 -2.36
N ASN A 160 -13.60 -17.21 -3.11
CA ASN A 160 -14.17 -15.89 -3.42
C ASN A 160 -14.65 -15.17 -2.16
N GLU A 161 -15.11 -15.90 -1.17
CA GLU A 161 -15.60 -15.39 0.12
C GLU A 161 -14.44 -14.84 0.95
N ASP A 162 -13.30 -15.55 1.03
CA ASP A 162 -12.09 -15.06 1.69
C ASP A 162 -11.59 -13.77 1.05
N LEU A 163 -11.60 -13.74 -0.29
CA LEU A 163 -11.16 -12.58 -1.05
C LEU A 163 -12.12 -11.40 -0.90
N ALA A 164 -13.43 -11.65 -0.89
CA ALA A 164 -14.45 -10.63 -0.71
C ALA A 164 -14.37 -9.97 0.68
N ALA A 165 -14.20 -10.78 1.73
CA ALA A 165 -14.03 -10.29 3.09
C ALA A 165 -12.78 -9.39 3.21
N ALA A 166 -11.66 -9.81 2.64
CA ALA A 166 -10.43 -9.04 2.63
C ALA A 166 -10.55 -7.75 1.80
N LEU A 167 -11.24 -7.80 0.64
CA LEU A 167 -11.51 -6.64 -0.22
C LEU A 167 -12.35 -5.59 0.49
N GLN A 168 -13.41 -6.00 1.18
CA GLN A 168 -14.27 -5.08 1.92
C GLN A 168 -13.44 -4.26 2.93
N GLY A 169 -12.64 -4.91 3.74
CA GLY A 169 -11.80 -4.24 4.73
C GLY A 169 -10.67 -3.38 4.13
N ALA A 170 -10.21 -3.71 2.92
CA ALA A 170 -9.17 -2.94 2.24
C ALA A 170 -9.73 -1.71 1.51
N VAL A 171 -10.90 -1.83 0.88
CA VAL A 171 -11.49 -0.79 0.03
C VAL A 171 -12.30 0.21 0.84
N ILE A 172 -13.07 -0.25 1.84
CA ILE A 172 -13.94 0.61 2.65
C ILE A 172 -13.17 1.08 3.88
N LYS A 173 -12.70 2.34 3.85
CA LYS A 173 -12.03 3.03 4.97
C LYS A 173 -12.90 4.14 5.55
N ASP A 174 -13.68 4.81 4.71
CA ASP A 174 -14.70 5.78 5.06
C ASP A 174 -16.06 5.19 4.64
N GLU A 175 -16.87 4.79 5.61
CA GLU A 175 -18.10 4.02 5.36
C GLU A 175 -19.06 4.78 4.43
N ASP A 176 -19.24 6.08 4.64
CA ASP A 176 -20.18 6.87 3.85
C ASP A 176 -19.77 7.04 2.38
N LYS A 177 -18.47 7.22 2.14
CA LYS A 177 -17.94 7.51 0.79
C LYS A 177 -17.57 6.26 0.02
N ASP A 178 -16.83 5.38 0.68
CA ASP A 178 -16.20 4.24 0.01
C ASP A 178 -17.22 3.15 -0.27
N GLN A 179 -18.25 2.99 0.58
CA GLN A 179 -19.32 2.03 0.36
C GLN A 179 -20.09 2.34 -0.93
N VAL A 180 -20.37 3.61 -1.18
CA VAL A 180 -21.04 4.03 -2.43
C VAL A 180 -20.15 3.76 -3.64
N ALA A 181 -18.87 4.15 -3.57
CA ALA A 181 -17.93 3.91 -4.66
C ALA A 181 -17.76 2.40 -4.94
N TRP A 182 -17.68 1.59 -3.89
CA TRP A 182 -17.56 0.14 -4.01
C TRP A 182 -18.80 -0.50 -4.63
N LYS A 183 -20.02 -0.12 -4.19
CA LYS A 183 -21.29 -0.59 -4.79
C LYS A 183 -21.36 -0.25 -6.27
N GLU A 184 -21.01 0.99 -6.63
CA GLU A 184 -20.99 1.42 -8.04
C GLU A 184 -19.98 0.60 -8.86
N TYR A 185 -18.80 0.32 -8.33
CA TYR A 185 -17.81 -0.50 -8.98
C TYR A 185 -18.28 -1.95 -9.20
N LEU A 186 -18.88 -2.55 -8.18
CA LEU A 186 -19.44 -3.90 -8.27
C LEU A 186 -20.50 -4.01 -9.39
N GLU A 187 -21.48 -3.11 -9.41
CA GLU A 187 -22.62 -3.18 -10.35
C GLU A 187 -22.23 -2.73 -11.77
N ASN A 188 -21.40 -1.71 -11.90
CA ASN A 188 -21.10 -1.11 -13.20
C ASN A 188 -19.90 -1.72 -13.92
N VAL A 189 -18.94 -2.25 -13.17
CA VAL A 189 -17.69 -2.79 -13.69
C VAL A 189 -17.62 -4.30 -13.49
N MET A 190 -17.55 -4.77 -12.24
CA MET A 190 -17.26 -6.17 -11.94
C MET A 190 -18.34 -7.12 -12.49
N LYS A 191 -19.61 -6.78 -12.31
CA LYS A 191 -20.75 -7.55 -12.81
C LYS A 191 -20.77 -7.75 -14.31
N LYS A 192 -20.21 -6.79 -15.06
CA LYS A 192 -20.22 -6.80 -16.53
C LYS A 192 -19.01 -7.52 -17.13
N ARG A 193 -18.09 -7.97 -16.30
CA ARG A 193 -16.94 -8.77 -16.72
C ARG A 193 -17.35 -10.23 -16.95
N GLY A 194 -16.44 -10.99 -17.55
CA GLY A 194 -16.67 -12.40 -17.88
C GLY A 194 -17.03 -13.29 -16.70
N SER A 195 -17.36 -14.52 -16.98
CA SER A 195 -17.84 -15.51 -15.99
C SER A 195 -16.85 -15.75 -14.84
N GLU A 196 -15.55 -15.54 -15.08
CA GLU A 196 -14.47 -15.67 -14.10
C GLU A 196 -14.52 -14.63 -12.97
N TRP A 197 -15.28 -13.54 -13.16
CA TRP A 197 -15.50 -12.50 -12.13
C TRP A 197 -16.79 -12.70 -11.35
N LEU A 198 -17.72 -13.50 -11.88
CA LEU A 198 -19.06 -13.63 -11.33
C LEU A 198 -19.10 -14.18 -9.90
N GLY A 199 -18.20 -15.14 -9.60
CA GLY A 199 -18.09 -15.69 -8.24
C GLY A 199 -17.68 -14.63 -7.23
N LEU A 200 -16.62 -13.88 -7.53
CA LEU A 200 -16.13 -12.81 -6.67
C LEU A 200 -17.15 -11.67 -6.55
N TYR A 201 -17.81 -11.28 -7.66
CA TYR A 201 -18.89 -10.29 -7.64
C TYR A 201 -20.00 -10.67 -6.66
N LYS A 202 -20.48 -11.93 -6.70
CA LYS A 202 -21.54 -12.41 -5.81
C LYS A 202 -21.11 -12.36 -4.35
N ALA A 203 -19.93 -12.88 -4.04
CA ALA A 203 -19.39 -12.87 -2.69
C ALA A 203 -19.20 -11.44 -2.15
N CYS A 204 -18.69 -10.50 -2.95
CA CYS A 204 -18.60 -9.09 -2.55
C CYS A 204 -19.97 -8.45 -2.34
N LYS A 205 -20.96 -8.79 -3.17
CA LYS A 205 -22.30 -8.23 -3.09
C LYS A 205 -23.06 -8.65 -1.83
N GLU A 206 -22.80 -9.85 -1.31
CA GLU A 206 -23.43 -10.35 -0.07
C GLU A 206 -22.94 -9.58 1.17
N LEU A 207 -21.78 -8.93 1.09
CA LEU A 207 -21.17 -8.20 2.21
C LEU A 207 -21.52 -6.70 2.23
N VAL A 208 -22.18 -6.16 1.22
CA VAL A 208 -22.43 -4.73 0.98
C VAL A 208 -23.94 -4.47 0.89
#